data_e7bd6fdb193e27391e96710bd2960439
#
_entry.id   e7bd6fdb193e27391e96710bd2960439
#
_cell.length_a   1.000
_cell.length_b   1.000
_cell.length_c   1.000
_cell.angle_alpha   90.00
_cell.angle_beta   90.00
_cell.angle_gamma   90.00
#
_symmetry.space_group_name_H-M   'P 1'
#
loop_
_entity.id
_entity.type
_entity.pdbx_description
1 polymer ?
#
loop_
_entity_poly.entity_id
_entity_poly.type
_entity_poly.pdbx_seq_one_letter_code
_entity_poly.pdbx_strand_id
1 'polypeptide(L)'
;MKKFLSKKFPFFVAILLVAFIYLVLLKPIARFLIVPDTQKPSEAIVVLGGGLGVPRVIHAVKLYEKGLAPIIILTGQEMEFNGRKFRFKDIKLTEPRFAGMLAKLYGIPEDNLFLEERPQNTYEDAKYAKEDLLKMGIHSAIIVSDPFHMRRVSMIFKKVFKDTPVSLAFSPADDGGFLLGGLWSPSEIRYILSEYVKIVYYIIRY
;
A
#
# COMPACT_ATOMS: atom_id res chain seq x y z
N MET A 1 -1.46 42.32 36.13
CA MET A 1 -0.70 41.63 35.07
C MET A 1 -0.16 40.25 35.45
N LYS A 2 0.44 40.01 36.62
CA LYS A 2 0.99 38.68 37.01
C LYS A 2 -0.03 37.54 37.13
N LYS A 3 -1.28 37.77 37.54
CA LYS A 3 -2.34 36.73 37.68
C LYS A 3 -2.91 36.23 36.33
N PHE A 4 -2.80 37.01 35.25
CA PHE A 4 -3.29 36.63 33.92
C PHE A 4 -2.31 35.70 33.18
N LEU A 5 -1.01 35.88 33.42
CA LEU A 5 0.04 35.01 32.88
C LEU A 5 0.03 33.61 33.56
N SER A 6 -0.33 33.52 34.87
CA SER A 6 -0.29 32.24 35.57
C SER A 6 -1.37 31.24 35.13
N LYS A 7 -2.52 31.72 34.64
CA LYS A 7 -3.59 30.85 34.13
C LYS A 7 -3.36 30.35 32.70
N LYS A 8 -2.57 31.06 31.88
CA LYS A 8 -2.26 30.66 30.50
C LYS A 8 -1.01 29.77 30.41
N PHE A 9 -0.16 29.76 31.43
CA PHE A 9 1.07 28.99 31.44
C PHE A 9 0.83 27.46 31.30
N PRO A 10 -0.09 26.82 32.08
CA PRO A 10 -0.34 25.37 31.92
C PRO A 10 -0.91 25.03 30.55
N PHE A 11 -1.71 25.91 29.94
CA PHE A 11 -2.24 25.72 28.59
C PHE A 11 -1.10 25.75 27.54
N PHE A 12 -0.14 26.67 27.68
CA PHE A 12 1.00 26.77 26.79
C PHE A 12 1.93 25.55 26.93
N VAL A 13 2.15 25.09 28.16
CA VAL A 13 2.91 23.86 28.44
C VAL A 13 2.23 22.64 27.83
N ALA A 14 0.88 22.53 27.92
CA ALA A 14 0.14 21.46 27.30
C ALA A 14 0.27 21.44 25.78
N ILE A 15 0.23 22.62 25.11
CA ILE A 15 0.46 22.73 23.67
C ILE A 15 1.86 22.26 23.30
N LEU A 16 2.87 22.71 24.04
CA LEU A 16 4.27 22.31 23.79
C LEU A 16 4.46 20.81 23.99
N LEU A 17 3.81 20.22 24.99
CA LEU A 17 3.86 18.79 25.26
C LEU A 17 3.20 18.00 24.12
N VAL A 18 2.02 18.43 23.66
CA VAL A 18 1.34 17.81 22.51
C VAL A 18 2.19 17.90 21.23
N ALA A 19 2.77 19.10 20.98
CA ALA A 19 3.67 19.27 19.83
C ALA A 19 4.92 18.38 19.94
N PHE A 20 5.49 18.26 21.14
CA PHE A 20 6.63 17.38 21.40
C PHE A 20 6.28 15.91 21.16
N ILE A 21 5.16 15.43 21.72
CA ILE A 21 4.68 14.06 21.50
C ILE A 21 4.47 13.79 20.00
N TYR A 22 3.84 14.74 19.30
CA TYR A 22 3.62 14.64 17.88
C TYR A 22 4.93 14.52 17.07
N LEU A 23 5.85 15.46 17.30
CA LEU A 23 7.10 15.53 16.53
C LEU A 23 8.08 14.41 16.87
N VAL A 24 8.19 14.05 18.15
CA VAL A 24 9.21 13.12 18.66
C VAL A 24 8.75 11.67 18.61
N LEU A 25 7.45 11.39 18.80
CA LEU A 25 6.94 10.02 18.82
C LEU A 25 6.16 9.66 17.56
N LEU A 26 5.16 10.44 17.17
CA LEU A 26 4.26 10.02 16.08
C LEU A 26 4.91 10.08 14.70
N LYS A 27 5.70 11.12 14.40
CA LYS A 27 6.40 11.21 13.11
C LYS A 27 7.38 10.06 12.84
N PRO A 28 8.28 9.69 13.77
CA PRO A 28 9.16 8.54 13.58
C PRO A 28 8.40 7.23 13.42
N ILE A 29 7.31 7.06 14.19
CA ILE A 29 6.42 5.89 14.09
C ILE A 29 5.89 5.76 12.65
N ALA A 30 5.29 6.81 12.10
CA ALA A 30 4.79 6.75 10.72
C ALA A 30 5.90 6.53 9.69
N ARG A 31 7.05 7.21 9.84
CA ARG A 31 8.20 7.05 8.95
C ARG A 31 8.72 5.61 8.89
N PHE A 32 8.62 4.87 9.99
CA PHE A 32 9.01 3.45 9.99
C PHE A 32 8.18 2.62 9.02
N LEU A 33 6.89 2.94 8.82
CA LEU A 33 6.03 2.23 7.88
C LEU A 33 6.38 2.49 6.41
N ILE A 34 7.04 3.61 6.13
CA ILE A 34 7.45 3.96 4.77
C ILE A 34 8.71 3.19 4.41
N VAL A 35 8.69 2.56 3.25
CA VAL A 35 9.86 1.92 2.65
C VAL A 35 10.36 2.85 1.53
N PRO A 36 11.67 3.09 1.41
CA PRO A 36 12.20 3.85 0.29
C PRO A 36 11.77 3.27 -1.04
N ASP A 37 11.50 4.14 -2.00
CA ASP A 37 11.27 3.73 -3.38
C ASP A 37 12.56 3.14 -3.94
N THR A 38 12.47 1.90 -4.44
CA THR A 38 13.58 1.15 -5.02
C THR A 38 13.28 0.76 -6.46
N GLN A 39 12.35 1.50 -7.12
CA GLN A 39 11.94 1.21 -8.49
C GLN A 39 13.16 1.12 -9.41
N LYS A 40 13.14 0.12 -10.28
CA LYS A 40 14.17 -0.14 -11.30
C LYS A 40 13.50 -0.88 -12.46
N PRO A 41 14.09 -0.87 -13.65
CA PRO A 41 13.59 -1.69 -14.75
C PRO A 41 13.38 -3.13 -14.28
N SER A 42 12.20 -3.64 -14.54
CA SER A 42 11.72 -4.97 -14.12
C SER A 42 10.82 -5.56 -15.22
N GLU A 43 10.45 -6.83 -15.10
CA GLU A 43 9.63 -7.51 -16.10
C GLU A 43 8.13 -7.38 -15.80
N ALA A 44 7.75 -7.11 -14.54
CA ALA A 44 6.35 -6.90 -14.16
C ALA A 44 6.21 -5.83 -13.06
N ILE A 45 5.00 -5.25 -12.97
CA ILE A 45 4.51 -4.46 -11.85
C ILE A 45 3.42 -5.27 -11.17
N VAL A 46 3.51 -5.50 -9.85
CA VAL A 46 2.47 -6.16 -9.05
C VAL A 46 1.80 -5.10 -8.18
N VAL A 47 0.52 -4.86 -8.41
CA VAL A 47 -0.30 -3.88 -7.69
C VAL A 47 -1.18 -4.60 -6.69
N LEU A 48 -1.00 -4.33 -5.41
CA LEU A 48 -1.78 -4.97 -4.36
C LEU A 48 -3.19 -4.36 -4.27
N GLY A 49 -4.15 -5.23 -4.03
CA GLY A 49 -5.51 -4.85 -3.69
C GLY A 49 -5.60 -4.15 -2.33
N GLY A 50 -6.79 -3.69 -2.00
CA GLY A 50 -7.14 -3.01 -0.76
C GLY A 50 -7.90 -1.71 -1.00
N GLY A 51 -9.19 -1.71 -0.65
CA GLY A 51 -10.10 -0.61 -0.93
C GLY A 51 -10.30 -0.38 -2.43
N LEU A 52 -10.45 0.87 -2.86
CA LEU A 52 -10.57 1.19 -4.29
C LEU A 52 -9.22 1.15 -5.04
N GLY A 53 -8.09 1.22 -4.34
CA GLY A 53 -6.75 1.09 -4.92
C GLY A 53 -6.37 2.12 -6.00
N VAL A 54 -7.19 3.16 -6.20
CA VAL A 54 -7.02 4.14 -7.29
C VAL A 54 -5.62 4.75 -7.34
N PRO A 55 -5.03 5.25 -6.23
CA PRO A 55 -3.67 5.81 -6.26
C PRO A 55 -2.62 4.78 -6.70
N ARG A 56 -2.77 3.51 -6.29
CA ARG A 56 -1.85 2.42 -6.65
C ARG A 56 -1.90 2.12 -8.15
N VAL A 57 -3.11 2.10 -8.73
CA VAL A 57 -3.28 1.89 -10.18
C VAL A 57 -2.67 3.03 -10.97
N ILE A 58 -2.98 4.29 -10.60
CA ILE A 58 -2.40 5.47 -11.25
C ILE A 58 -0.87 5.44 -11.16
N HIS A 59 -0.31 5.05 -10.01
CA HIS A 59 1.12 4.91 -9.84
C HIS A 59 1.71 3.82 -10.75
N ALA A 60 1.06 2.66 -10.82
CA ALA A 60 1.48 1.58 -11.71
C ALA A 60 1.44 1.98 -13.19
N VAL A 61 0.41 2.72 -13.61
CA VAL A 61 0.33 3.29 -14.96
C VAL A 61 1.54 4.20 -15.22
N LYS A 62 1.88 5.09 -14.31
CA LYS A 62 3.08 5.97 -14.44
C LYS A 62 4.38 5.16 -14.55
N LEU A 63 4.51 4.04 -13.83
CA LEU A 63 5.69 3.16 -13.95
C LEU A 63 5.74 2.46 -15.31
N TYR A 64 4.58 2.01 -15.80
CA TYR A 64 4.44 1.41 -17.13
C TYR A 64 4.78 2.41 -18.24
N GLU A 65 4.24 3.62 -18.20
CA GLU A 65 4.52 4.71 -19.16
C GLU A 65 6.00 5.11 -19.18
N LYS A 66 6.69 5.01 -18.04
CA LYS A 66 8.16 5.20 -17.96
C LYS A 66 8.95 4.02 -18.55
N GLY A 67 8.30 2.97 -19.04
CA GLY A 67 8.94 1.77 -19.55
C GLY A 67 9.65 0.93 -18.50
N LEU A 68 9.26 1.06 -17.22
CA LEU A 68 9.91 0.32 -16.13
C LEU A 68 9.48 -1.15 -16.07
N ALA A 69 8.30 -1.49 -16.62
CA ALA A 69 7.90 -2.87 -16.83
C ALA A 69 6.78 -2.96 -17.88
N PRO A 70 6.75 -4.01 -18.73
CA PRO A 70 5.76 -4.16 -19.78
C PRO A 70 4.43 -4.80 -19.32
N ILE A 71 4.37 -5.35 -18.10
CA ILE A 71 3.23 -6.13 -17.60
C ILE A 71 2.79 -5.58 -16.26
N ILE A 72 1.47 -5.52 -16.04
CA ILE A 72 0.86 -5.16 -14.76
C ILE A 72 0.00 -6.32 -14.26
N ILE A 73 0.33 -6.85 -13.09
CA ILE A 73 -0.46 -7.85 -12.37
C ILE A 73 -1.24 -7.12 -11.26
N LEU A 74 -2.55 -7.22 -11.32
CA LEU A 74 -3.47 -6.59 -10.36
C LEU A 74 -3.99 -7.67 -9.42
N THR A 75 -3.66 -7.58 -8.12
CA THR A 75 -4.10 -8.56 -7.12
C THR A 75 -5.20 -8.00 -6.24
N GLY A 76 -5.99 -8.88 -5.63
CA GLY A 76 -6.99 -8.48 -4.64
C GLY A 76 -8.20 -9.42 -4.57
N GLN A 77 -9.14 -9.03 -3.76
CA GLN A 77 -10.32 -9.82 -3.40
C GLN A 77 -11.62 -9.27 -4.02
N GLU A 78 -12.74 -9.93 -3.71
CA GLU A 78 -14.08 -9.46 -4.03
C GLU A 78 -14.35 -8.12 -3.32
N MET A 79 -14.83 -7.12 -4.04
CA MET A 79 -15.11 -5.80 -3.47
C MET A 79 -16.28 -5.85 -2.50
N GLU A 80 -16.10 -5.19 -1.35
CA GLU A 80 -17.16 -5.02 -0.36
C GLU A 80 -17.42 -3.53 -0.09
N PHE A 81 -18.68 -3.18 0.00
CA PHE A 81 -19.10 -1.85 0.43
C PHE A 81 -20.10 -1.98 1.59
N ASN A 82 -19.77 -1.38 2.73
CA ASN A 82 -20.57 -1.47 3.96
C ASN A 82 -20.90 -2.93 4.36
N GLY A 83 -19.91 -3.84 4.26
CA GLY A 83 -20.07 -5.26 4.60
C GLY A 83 -20.90 -6.07 3.61
N ARG A 84 -21.23 -5.49 2.45
CA ARG A 84 -21.95 -6.17 1.37
C ARG A 84 -21.05 -6.33 0.16
N LYS A 85 -20.97 -7.57 -0.35
CA LYS A 85 -20.25 -7.88 -1.57
C LYS A 85 -20.91 -7.21 -2.77
N PHE A 86 -20.10 -6.56 -3.60
CA PHE A 86 -20.59 -5.83 -4.77
C PHE A 86 -20.85 -6.83 -5.90
N ARG A 87 -22.11 -7.01 -6.25
CA ARG A 87 -22.55 -7.87 -7.36
C ARG A 87 -23.50 -7.11 -8.26
N PHE A 88 -23.27 -7.19 -9.55
CA PHE A 88 -24.22 -6.73 -10.54
C PHE A 88 -24.74 -7.95 -11.32
N LYS A 89 -26.00 -8.35 -11.06
CA LYS A 89 -26.56 -9.64 -11.49
C LYS A 89 -25.65 -10.77 -10.99
N ASP A 90 -25.12 -11.60 -11.89
CA ASP A 90 -24.22 -12.71 -11.57
C ASP A 90 -22.72 -12.34 -11.64
N ILE A 91 -22.41 -11.07 -11.95
CA ILE A 91 -21.03 -10.59 -12.08
C ILE A 91 -20.54 -10.14 -10.71
N LYS A 92 -19.51 -10.82 -10.21
CA LYS A 92 -18.75 -10.40 -9.04
C LYS A 92 -17.80 -9.28 -9.45
N LEU A 93 -17.89 -8.12 -8.79
CA LEU A 93 -16.89 -7.09 -8.95
C LEU A 93 -15.76 -7.33 -7.95
N THR A 94 -14.56 -7.55 -8.49
CA THR A 94 -13.33 -7.71 -7.68
C THR A 94 -12.46 -6.46 -7.78
N GLU A 95 -11.58 -6.28 -6.79
CA GLU A 95 -10.60 -5.19 -6.81
C GLU A 95 -9.72 -5.22 -8.08
N PRO A 96 -9.18 -6.40 -8.52
CA PRO A 96 -8.45 -6.50 -9.78
C PRO A 96 -9.24 -6.10 -11.02
N ARG A 97 -10.52 -6.48 -11.11
CA ARG A 97 -11.37 -6.07 -12.24
C ARG A 97 -11.59 -4.57 -12.28
N PHE A 98 -11.88 -3.96 -11.13
CA PHE A 98 -12.02 -2.51 -11.04
C PHE A 98 -10.71 -1.80 -11.41
N ALA A 99 -9.60 -2.27 -10.86
CA ALA A 99 -8.26 -1.75 -11.15
C ALA A 99 -7.89 -1.90 -12.65
N GLY A 100 -8.23 -3.04 -13.26
CA GLY A 100 -8.02 -3.29 -14.69
C GLY A 100 -8.87 -2.38 -15.59
N MET A 101 -10.13 -2.15 -15.22
CA MET A 101 -10.96 -1.15 -15.92
C MET A 101 -10.34 0.25 -15.84
N LEU A 102 -9.86 0.65 -14.68
CA LEU A 102 -9.19 1.93 -14.50
C LEU A 102 -7.89 2.02 -15.32
N ALA A 103 -7.04 1.00 -15.27
CA ALA A 103 -5.80 0.96 -16.05
C ALA A 103 -6.06 1.07 -17.56
N LYS A 104 -7.09 0.38 -18.07
CA LYS A 104 -7.51 0.50 -19.48
C LYS A 104 -7.99 1.91 -19.84
N LEU A 105 -8.68 2.60 -18.96
CA LEU A 105 -9.04 4.02 -19.16
C LEU A 105 -7.83 4.94 -19.29
N TYR A 106 -6.70 4.57 -18.68
CA TYR A 106 -5.41 5.26 -18.82
C TYR A 106 -4.57 4.73 -20.01
N GLY A 107 -5.15 3.90 -20.90
CA GLY A 107 -4.50 3.46 -22.13
C GLY A 107 -3.61 2.22 -22.00
N ILE A 108 -3.64 1.51 -20.88
CA ILE A 108 -2.89 0.25 -20.76
C ILE A 108 -3.60 -0.84 -21.60
N PRO A 109 -2.88 -1.48 -22.55
CA PRO A 109 -3.42 -2.57 -23.37
C PRO A 109 -3.90 -3.75 -22.48
N GLU A 110 -5.00 -4.38 -22.88
CA GLU A 110 -5.58 -5.49 -22.12
C GLU A 110 -4.62 -6.68 -22.01
N ASP A 111 -3.86 -6.95 -23.07
CA ASP A 111 -2.86 -8.04 -23.11
C ASP A 111 -1.70 -7.84 -22.12
N ASN A 112 -1.50 -6.62 -21.62
CA ASN A 112 -0.48 -6.28 -20.62
C ASN A 112 -1.04 -6.25 -19.18
N LEU A 113 -2.33 -6.61 -18.99
CA LEU A 113 -3.01 -6.63 -17.69
C LEU A 113 -3.35 -8.07 -17.29
N PHE A 114 -2.89 -8.49 -16.11
CA PHE A 114 -3.20 -9.78 -15.52
C PHE A 114 -3.96 -9.60 -14.21
N LEU A 115 -5.09 -10.28 -14.07
CA LEU A 115 -5.96 -10.16 -12.91
C LEU A 115 -5.81 -11.40 -12.01
N GLU A 116 -5.33 -11.19 -10.80
CA GLU A 116 -5.21 -12.22 -9.78
C GLU A 116 -6.29 -11.99 -8.70
N GLU A 117 -7.33 -12.80 -8.71
CA GLU A 117 -8.54 -12.62 -7.91
C GLU A 117 -8.64 -13.55 -6.69
N ARG A 118 -7.62 -14.41 -6.46
CA ARG A 118 -7.60 -15.41 -5.36
C ARG A 118 -7.25 -14.81 -3.99
N PRO A 119 -6.38 -13.78 -3.88
CA PRO A 119 -5.92 -13.29 -2.58
C PRO A 119 -7.04 -12.75 -1.71
N GLN A 120 -6.97 -13.04 -0.40
CA GLN A 120 -7.86 -12.47 0.63
C GLN A 120 -7.08 -11.61 1.64
N ASN A 121 -5.77 -11.60 1.56
CA ASN A 121 -4.87 -10.88 2.48
C ASN A 121 -3.47 -10.75 1.88
N THR A 122 -2.63 -9.90 2.49
CA THR A 122 -1.30 -9.58 1.95
C THR A 122 -0.35 -10.77 1.82
N TYR A 123 -0.49 -11.81 2.65
CA TYR A 123 0.33 -13.01 2.49
C TYR A 123 -0.09 -13.78 1.23
N GLU A 124 -1.38 -13.87 0.98
CA GLU A 124 -1.92 -14.50 -0.23
C GLU A 124 -1.62 -13.66 -1.48
N ASP A 125 -1.64 -12.32 -1.39
CA ASP A 125 -1.14 -11.46 -2.48
C ASP A 125 0.29 -11.86 -2.87
N ALA A 126 1.18 -11.99 -1.90
CA ALA A 126 2.57 -12.39 -2.15
C ALA A 126 2.68 -13.82 -2.68
N LYS A 127 1.88 -14.75 -2.13
CA LYS A 127 1.89 -16.16 -2.52
C LYS A 127 1.45 -16.34 -3.98
N TYR A 128 0.31 -15.77 -4.33
CA TYR A 128 -0.23 -15.93 -5.68
C TYR A 128 0.54 -15.10 -6.71
N ALA A 129 1.00 -13.91 -6.36
CA ALA A 129 1.91 -13.17 -7.22
C ALA A 129 3.19 -13.97 -7.53
N LYS A 130 3.76 -14.68 -6.52
CA LYS A 130 4.91 -15.58 -6.75
C LYS A 130 4.57 -16.70 -7.73
N GLU A 131 3.43 -17.36 -7.55
CA GLU A 131 3.00 -18.44 -8.44
C GLU A 131 2.86 -17.94 -9.88
N ASP A 132 2.24 -16.77 -10.08
CA ASP A 132 2.00 -16.21 -11.40
C ASP A 132 3.29 -15.75 -12.06
N LEU A 133 4.16 -15.04 -11.34
CA LEU A 133 5.47 -14.60 -11.85
C LEU A 133 6.32 -15.80 -12.30
N LEU A 134 6.38 -16.85 -11.49
CA LEU A 134 7.14 -18.07 -11.84
C LEU A 134 6.54 -18.79 -13.05
N LYS A 135 5.20 -18.90 -13.15
CA LYS A 135 4.52 -19.49 -14.32
C LYS A 135 4.78 -18.73 -15.60
N MET A 136 4.87 -17.39 -15.51
CA MET A 136 5.18 -16.51 -16.64
C MET A 136 6.67 -16.46 -16.99
N GLY A 137 7.55 -17.09 -16.19
CA GLY A 137 9.00 -17.01 -16.36
C GLY A 137 9.58 -15.64 -16.03
N ILE A 138 8.91 -14.85 -15.18
CA ILE A 138 9.29 -13.49 -14.78
C ILE A 138 10.24 -13.56 -13.58
N HIS A 139 11.39 -12.89 -13.67
CA HIS A 139 12.45 -12.90 -12.67
C HIS A 139 12.64 -11.56 -11.94
N SER A 140 11.85 -10.55 -12.28
CA SER A 140 11.92 -9.24 -11.61
C SER A 140 10.55 -8.56 -11.56
N ALA A 141 10.19 -7.99 -10.40
CA ALA A 141 8.92 -7.31 -10.22
C ALA A 141 9.03 -6.06 -9.34
N ILE A 142 8.26 -5.02 -9.70
CA ILE A 142 8.03 -3.83 -8.86
C ILE A 142 6.72 -4.03 -8.10
N ILE A 143 6.79 -4.01 -6.79
CA ILE A 143 5.64 -4.17 -5.91
C ILE A 143 5.08 -2.80 -5.54
N VAL A 144 3.81 -2.55 -5.86
CA VAL A 144 3.12 -1.29 -5.63
C VAL A 144 2.05 -1.45 -4.56
N SER A 145 2.10 -0.59 -3.55
CA SER A 145 1.09 -0.49 -2.48
C SER A 145 1.12 0.91 -1.87
N ASP A 146 0.20 1.21 -0.95
CA ASP A 146 0.23 2.50 -0.26
C ASP A 146 1.45 2.63 0.65
N PRO A 147 1.97 3.85 0.87
CA PRO A 147 3.17 4.10 1.66
C PRO A 147 3.15 3.45 3.04
N PHE A 148 2.04 3.56 3.78
CA PHE A 148 1.91 2.96 5.12
C PHE A 148 1.85 1.43 5.13
N HIS A 149 1.29 0.83 4.06
CA HIS A 149 1.27 -0.62 3.91
C HIS A 149 2.62 -1.19 3.51
N MET A 150 3.49 -0.36 2.93
CA MET A 150 4.68 -0.85 2.23
C MET A 150 5.66 -1.57 3.17
N ARG A 151 5.76 -1.18 4.45
CA ARG A 151 6.59 -1.93 5.43
C ARG A 151 6.11 -3.37 5.58
N ARG A 152 4.81 -3.56 5.82
CA ARG A 152 4.20 -4.90 5.94
C ARG A 152 4.33 -5.69 4.65
N VAL A 153 4.02 -5.06 3.52
CA VAL A 153 4.14 -5.67 2.19
C VAL A 153 5.57 -6.13 1.94
N SER A 154 6.57 -5.26 2.15
CA SER A 154 7.98 -5.60 1.90
C SER A 154 8.48 -6.75 2.78
N MET A 155 8.05 -6.82 4.04
CA MET A 155 8.41 -7.92 4.95
C MET A 155 7.83 -9.25 4.45
N ILE A 156 6.55 -9.27 4.08
CA ILE A 156 5.85 -10.48 3.63
C ILE A 156 6.39 -10.95 2.28
N PHE A 157 6.51 -10.05 1.30
CA PHE A 157 7.02 -10.39 -0.02
C PHE A 157 8.47 -10.91 0.04
N LYS A 158 9.36 -10.26 0.80
CA LYS A 158 10.73 -10.75 0.99
C LYS A 158 10.76 -12.15 1.61
N LYS A 159 9.86 -12.45 2.56
CA LYS A 159 9.75 -13.77 3.18
C LYS A 159 9.25 -14.83 2.19
N VAL A 160 8.18 -14.53 1.45
CA VAL A 160 7.55 -15.46 0.48
C VAL A 160 8.47 -15.74 -0.71
N PHE A 161 9.26 -14.76 -1.14
CA PHE A 161 10.15 -14.86 -2.30
C PHE A 161 11.59 -15.28 -1.95
N LYS A 162 11.90 -15.54 -0.66
CA LYS A 162 13.25 -15.79 -0.18
C LYS A 162 14.03 -16.84 -1.00
N ASP A 163 13.35 -17.91 -1.38
CA ASP A 163 13.96 -19.06 -2.06
C ASP A 163 13.57 -19.09 -3.56
N THR A 164 13.41 -17.93 -4.18
CA THR A 164 13.07 -17.78 -5.61
C THR A 164 14.12 -16.97 -6.35
N PRO A 165 14.25 -17.15 -7.67
CA PRO A 165 15.14 -16.32 -8.48
C PRO A 165 14.55 -14.91 -8.77
N VAL A 166 13.35 -14.59 -8.26
CA VAL A 166 12.66 -13.34 -8.55
C VAL A 166 13.19 -12.20 -7.69
N SER A 167 13.74 -11.18 -8.32
CA SER A 167 14.16 -9.96 -7.63
C SER A 167 12.99 -8.99 -7.44
N LEU A 168 12.87 -8.41 -6.25
CA LEU A 168 11.79 -7.49 -5.91
C LEU A 168 12.31 -6.06 -5.74
N ALA A 169 11.61 -5.11 -6.33
CA ALA A 169 11.68 -3.69 -6.03
C ALA A 169 10.36 -3.25 -5.39
N PHE A 170 10.39 -2.19 -4.58
CA PHE A 170 9.20 -1.68 -3.89
C PHE A 170 9.01 -0.22 -4.28
N SER A 171 7.81 0.14 -4.71
CA SER A 171 7.46 1.50 -5.12
C SER A 171 6.15 1.91 -4.44
N PRO A 172 6.23 2.71 -3.36
CA PRO A 172 5.06 3.26 -2.70
C PRO A 172 4.27 4.15 -3.66
N ALA A 173 2.96 3.98 -3.73
CA ALA A 173 2.11 4.88 -4.49
C ALA A 173 2.18 6.29 -3.91
N ASP A 174 2.11 7.30 -4.78
CA ASP A 174 2.06 8.69 -4.35
C ASP A 174 0.74 8.95 -3.60
N ASP A 175 0.86 9.42 -2.37
CA ASP A 175 -0.28 9.74 -1.50
C ASP A 175 -0.61 11.25 -1.47
N GLY A 176 -0.02 12.02 -2.40
CA GLY A 176 -0.20 13.47 -2.44
C GLY A 176 0.49 14.22 -1.29
N GLY A 177 1.48 13.61 -0.65
CA GLY A 177 2.22 14.22 0.47
C GLY A 177 1.50 14.14 1.82
N PHE A 178 0.43 13.37 1.89
CA PHE A 178 -0.39 13.12 3.08
C PHE A 178 0.40 12.76 4.34
N LEU A 179 1.45 11.99 4.17
CA LEU A 179 2.25 11.42 5.27
C LEU A 179 3.20 12.38 5.96
N LEU A 180 3.71 13.36 5.26
CA LEU A 180 4.84 14.18 5.74
C LEU A 180 4.48 15.64 5.94
N GLY A 181 3.30 16.08 5.46
CA GLY A 181 2.95 17.50 5.33
C GLY A 181 2.05 18.10 6.40
N GLY A 182 1.37 17.34 7.24
CA GLY A 182 0.34 17.88 8.12
C GLY A 182 0.23 17.25 9.51
N LEU A 183 -0.70 17.80 10.30
CA LEU A 183 -1.19 17.19 11.53
C LEU A 183 -2.16 16.06 11.16
N TRP A 184 -1.90 14.85 11.64
CA TRP A 184 -2.76 13.72 11.34
C TRP A 184 -4.10 13.79 12.04
N SER A 185 -5.14 13.45 11.29
CA SER A 185 -6.47 13.26 11.85
C SER A 185 -6.52 12.02 12.77
N PRO A 186 -7.48 11.91 13.68
CA PRO A 186 -7.67 10.70 14.48
C PRO A 186 -7.85 9.43 13.66
N SER A 187 -8.43 9.52 12.46
CA SER A 187 -8.59 8.39 11.54
C SER A 187 -7.24 7.92 10.97
N GLU A 188 -6.35 8.85 10.63
CA GLU A 188 -5.01 8.57 10.14
C GLU A 188 -4.13 7.93 11.22
N ILE A 189 -4.18 8.45 12.44
CA ILE A 189 -3.47 7.86 13.59
C ILE A 189 -3.94 6.42 13.82
N ARG A 190 -5.26 6.18 13.81
CA ARG A 190 -5.82 4.83 13.94
C ARG A 190 -5.36 3.91 12.82
N TYR A 191 -5.29 4.42 11.59
CA TYR A 191 -4.81 3.68 10.45
C TYR A 191 -3.34 3.26 10.60
N ILE A 192 -2.47 4.21 10.97
CA ILE A 192 -1.05 3.95 11.27
C ILE A 192 -0.91 2.87 12.35
N LEU A 193 -1.62 3.03 13.48
CA LEU A 193 -1.57 2.07 14.59
C LEU A 193 -2.06 0.68 14.15
N SER A 194 -3.10 0.62 13.30
CA SER A 194 -3.60 -0.65 12.77
C SER A 194 -2.55 -1.40 11.95
N GLU A 195 -1.68 -0.70 11.21
CA GLU A 195 -0.61 -1.35 10.47
C GLU A 195 0.44 -1.99 11.37
N TYR A 196 0.75 -1.41 12.52
CA TYR A 196 1.62 -2.05 13.50
C TYR A 196 1.01 -3.34 14.06
N VAL A 197 -0.27 -3.32 14.40
CA VAL A 197 -0.99 -4.53 14.86
C VAL A 197 -0.94 -5.61 13.78
N LYS A 198 -1.17 -5.25 12.51
CA LYS A 198 -1.09 -6.19 11.40
C LYS A 198 0.35 -6.71 11.20
N ILE A 199 1.37 -5.87 11.30
CA ILE A 199 2.78 -6.29 11.21
C ILE A 199 3.07 -7.35 12.27
N VAL A 200 2.72 -7.09 13.54
CA VAL A 200 2.91 -8.06 14.64
C VAL A 200 2.15 -9.35 14.35
N TYR A 201 0.88 -9.27 13.92
CA TYR A 201 0.09 -10.43 13.52
C TYR A 201 0.80 -11.29 12.46
N TYR A 202 1.31 -10.65 11.40
CA TYR A 202 1.99 -11.39 10.32
C TYR A 202 3.35 -11.98 10.73
N ILE A 203 4.07 -11.35 11.66
CA ILE A 203 5.31 -11.91 12.24
C ILE A 203 5.01 -13.18 13.03
N ILE A 204 3.92 -13.19 13.81
CA ILE A 204 3.55 -14.34 14.64
C ILE A 204 2.93 -15.46 13.81
N ARG A 205 2.12 -15.11 12.82
CA ARG A 205 1.31 -16.07 12.04
C ARG A 205 2.10 -16.81 10.97
N TYR A 206 3.04 -16.13 10.35
CA TYR A 206 3.80 -16.62 9.19
C TYR A 206 5.31 -16.49 9.41
#